data_b3a2930d4525eb302292a9e8a313b3ff
#
_entry.id   b3a2930d4525eb302292a9e8a313b3ff
#
_cell.length_a   1.000
_cell.length_b   1.000
_cell.length_c   1.000
_cell.angle_alpha   90.00
_cell.angle_beta   90.00
_cell.angle_gamma   90.00
#
_symmetry.space_group_name_H-M   'P 1'
#
loop_
_entity.id
_entity.type
_entity.pdbx_description
1 polymer ?
#
loop_
_entity_poly.entity_id
_entity_poly.type
_entity_poly.pdbx_seq_one_letter_code
_entity_poly.pdbx_strand_id
1 'polypeptide(L)'
;MNRRLILAAAMALAGLSSAQVWANTAAAVVPSVVAKASGAGAREVSLDGVVEAVRQATLSAQVPGAIVSLSVKAGDRVRAGQELLRIDASAAQQNVVGSTAQLEATQANLRVASKELDRQKQLFQKQYISQGALERAQAQFDAAQAQVQAQQAQTRAAQTQTGFFSVRAPFSGVVSDVPVTLGDMAMPGRPLLTLHDPSALRVSAAVPQSMIDGVRQQLKAVRYDIAGHTSVAAASVQLLPAVDPVTHTAQLRVALPSGTEGLVPGMFARVWVPASVASGAVPQDGRVFLPLTSIVRRAEMTGVYVMDAQGQPRLRQVRLGRATGQTVEVLSGVSAGEQVVTEPASLGKKLLKAAP
;
A
#
# COMPACT_ATOMS: atom_id res chain seq x y z
N MET A 1 41.50 -60.48 -45.87
CA MET A 1 41.68 -61.65 -46.70
C MET A 1 40.63 -61.60 -47.84
N ASN A 2 41.11 -61.52 -49.03
CA ASN A 2 40.49 -61.93 -50.33
C ASN A 2 39.24 -61.15 -50.81
N ARG A 3 39.41 -60.32 -51.78
CA ARG A 3 39.59 -60.59 -53.31
C ARG A 3 38.26 -60.97 -53.97
N ARG A 4 37.81 -60.21 -54.85
CA ARG A 4 37.96 -60.06 -56.30
C ARG A 4 36.58 -59.89 -56.94
N LEU A 5 36.34 -58.83 -57.71
CA LEU A 5 36.45 -58.77 -59.19
C LEU A 5 35.31 -59.51 -59.91
N ILE A 6 34.57 -58.87 -60.82
CA ILE A 6 34.70 -58.79 -62.23
C ILE A 6 33.38 -58.25 -62.82
N LEU A 7 33.30 -57.11 -63.43
CA LEU A 7 33.34 -56.82 -64.90
C LEU A 7 32.22 -57.45 -65.75
N ALA A 8 31.51 -56.65 -66.43
CA ALA A 8 31.22 -56.58 -67.88
C ALA A 8 29.81 -56.03 -68.08
N ALA A 9 29.65 -54.98 -68.74
CA ALA A 9 29.66 -54.59 -70.11
C ALA A 9 28.31 -54.76 -70.81
N ALA A 10 27.87 -53.71 -71.33
CA ALA A 10 27.49 -53.46 -72.75
C ALA A 10 26.01 -53.17 -73.04
N MET A 11 25.88 -52.08 -73.79
CA MET A 11 24.99 -51.72 -74.89
C MET A 11 23.52 -51.38 -74.65
N ALA A 12 23.25 -50.09 -74.75
CA ALA A 12 22.51 -49.40 -75.82
C ALA A 12 21.06 -49.82 -76.06
N LEU A 13 20.15 -48.93 -75.86
CA LEU A 13 19.18 -48.52 -76.86
C LEU A 13 18.50 -47.20 -76.51
N ALA A 14 18.42 -46.35 -77.49
CA ALA A 14 17.80 -45.05 -77.47
C ALA A 14 16.31 -45.13 -77.18
N GLY A 15 15.83 -44.26 -76.29
CA GLY A 15 14.38 -44.01 -76.06
C GLY A 15 14.20 -42.58 -75.78
N LEU A 16 13.76 -41.76 -76.69
CA LEU A 16 13.26 -40.45 -76.59
C LEU A 16 12.11 -40.47 -75.53
N SER A 17 12.30 -39.79 -74.45
CA SER A 17 11.17 -39.46 -73.54
C SER A 17 11.26 -37.97 -73.15
N SER A 18 10.29 -37.26 -73.65
CA SER A 18 9.98 -35.84 -73.40
C SER A 18 10.13 -35.47 -71.98
N ALA A 19 11.12 -34.63 -71.69
CA ALA A 19 11.23 -33.94 -70.42
C ALA A 19 10.04 -32.94 -70.27
N GLN A 20 9.04 -33.31 -69.51
CA GLN A 20 8.07 -32.33 -68.93
C GLN A 20 8.79 -31.47 -67.94
N VAL A 21 9.08 -30.26 -68.36
CA VAL A 21 9.49 -29.17 -67.49
C VAL A 21 8.28 -28.85 -66.61
N TRP A 22 8.30 -29.34 -65.38
CA TRP A 22 7.43 -28.81 -64.29
C TRP A 22 7.92 -27.41 -63.97
N ALA A 23 7.24 -26.43 -64.52
CA ALA A 23 7.37 -25.04 -64.07
C ALA A 23 6.99 -25.00 -62.63
N ASN A 24 7.98 -24.93 -61.71
CA ASN A 24 7.82 -24.64 -60.32
C ASN A 24 7.38 -23.16 -60.20
N THR A 25 6.07 -22.94 -60.25
CA THR A 25 5.50 -21.62 -60.01
C THR A 25 5.80 -21.26 -58.56
N ALA A 26 6.87 -20.54 -58.37
CA ALA A 26 7.21 -19.96 -57.07
C ALA A 26 5.98 -19.18 -56.57
N ALA A 27 5.30 -19.72 -55.57
CA ALA A 27 4.20 -19.07 -54.92
C ALA A 27 4.72 -17.72 -54.35
N ALA A 28 4.28 -16.65 -54.96
CA ALA A 28 4.72 -15.32 -54.58
C ALA A 28 4.27 -15.05 -53.15
N VAL A 29 5.22 -14.93 -52.22
CA VAL A 29 4.99 -14.62 -50.80
C VAL A 29 4.22 -13.32 -50.72
N VAL A 30 2.97 -13.39 -50.29
CA VAL A 30 2.13 -12.23 -50.01
C VAL A 30 2.43 -11.83 -48.57
N PRO A 31 2.84 -10.59 -48.30
CA PRO A 31 3.09 -10.17 -46.91
C PRO A 31 1.82 -10.31 -46.11
N SER A 32 1.83 -11.22 -45.15
CA SER A 32 0.70 -11.51 -44.24
C SER A 32 1.14 -11.47 -42.82
N VAL A 33 0.24 -11.01 -41.95
CA VAL A 33 0.41 -11.01 -40.49
C VAL A 33 -0.59 -11.98 -39.88
N VAL A 34 -0.13 -12.78 -38.96
CA VAL A 34 -1.01 -13.61 -38.13
C VAL A 34 -1.84 -12.70 -37.24
N ALA A 35 -3.16 -12.78 -37.34
CA ALA A 35 -4.09 -12.07 -36.49
C ALA A 35 -3.83 -12.48 -35.02
N LYS A 36 -3.09 -11.68 -34.29
CA LYS A 36 -2.83 -11.93 -32.87
C LYS A 36 -4.03 -11.47 -32.08
N ALA A 37 -4.61 -12.38 -31.30
CA ALA A 37 -5.38 -11.93 -30.14
C ALA A 37 -4.44 -11.02 -29.35
N SER A 38 -4.88 -9.81 -29.04
CA SER A 38 -4.09 -8.99 -28.14
C SER A 38 -3.88 -9.82 -26.89
N GLY A 39 -2.68 -10.35 -26.75
CA GLY A 39 -2.30 -11.02 -25.53
C GLY A 39 -2.62 -10.05 -24.41
N ALA A 40 -3.17 -10.52 -23.32
CA ALA A 40 -3.44 -9.78 -22.13
C ALA A 40 -2.18 -8.99 -21.73
N GLY A 41 -1.99 -7.82 -22.33
CA GLY A 41 -1.21 -6.79 -21.69
C GLY A 41 -1.86 -6.65 -20.34
N ALA A 42 -1.09 -6.80 -19.27
CA ALA A 42 -1.61 -6.75 -17.93
C ALA A 42 -2.56 -5.53 -17.84
N ARG A 43 -3.86 -5.79 -17.83
CA ARG A 43 -4.85 -4.73 -17.68
C ARG A 43 -4.58 -4.15 -16.30
N GLU A 44 -4.12 -2.93 -16.27
CA GLU A 44 -4.01 -2.18 -15.03
C GLU A 44 -5.35 -1.51 -14.76
N VAL A 45 -5.80 -1.64 -13.54
CA VAL A 45 -6.98 -0.93 -13.03
C VAL A 45 -6.51 0.14 -12.09
N SER A 46 -7.01 1.35 -12.27
CA SER A 46 -6.74 2.45 -11.35
C SER A 46 -7.71 2.39 -10.18
N LEU A 47 -7.17 2.49 -8.98
CA LEU A 47 -7.90 2.61 -7.73
C LEU A 47 -7.63 3.99 -7.15
N ASP A 48 -8.68 4.63 -6.66
CA ASP A 48 -8.53 5.89 -5.95
C ASP A 48 -7.97 5.62 -4.55
N GLY A 49 -7.01 6.43 -4.15
CA GLY A 49 -6.33 6.34 -2.88
C GLY A 49 -6.12 7.69 -2.25
N VAL A 50 -5.80 7.67 -0.97
CA VAL A 50 -5.53 8.86 -0.16
C VAL A 50 -4.18 8.72 0.52
N VAL A 51 -3.42 9.81 0.57
CA VAL A 51 -2.18 9.87 1.34
C VAL A 51 -2.50 9.90 2.82
N GLU A 52 -1.88 9.03 3.59
CA GLU A 52 -1.97 8.96 5.04
C GLU A 52 -0.58 9.03 5.66
N ALA A 53 -0.49 9.63 6.84
CA ALA A 53 0.71 9.49 7.65
C ALA A 53 0.75 8.09 8.28
N VAL A 54 1.93 7.46 8.28
CA VAL A 54 2.13 6.17 8.96
C VAL A 54 1.95 6.32 10.47
N ARG A 55 2.39 7.48 10.99
CA ARG A 55 2.23 7.85 12.41
C ARG A 55 1.37 9.10 12.52
N GLN A 56 0.22 8.94 13.12
CA GLN A 56 -0.70 10.03 13.44
C GLN A 56 -1.23 9.81 14.85
N ALA A 57 -1.37 10.89 15.62
CA ALA A 57 -1.95 10.85 16.94
C ALA A 57 -2.94 12.00 17.13
N THR A 58 -4.16 11.66 17.53
CA THR A 58 -5.13 12.63 18.03
C THR A 58 -4.96 12.70 19.55
N LEU A 59 -4.52 13.83 20.05
CA LEU A 59 -4.33 14.07 21.47
C LEU A 59 -5.65 14.58 22.05
N SER A 60 -6.20 13.83 22.98
CA SER A 60 -7.46 14.16 23.66
C SER A 60 -7.21 14.52 25.11
N ALA A 61 -8.07 15.34 25.67
CA ALA A 61 -8.04 15.66 27.11
C ALA A 61 -8.24 14.40 27.95
N GLN A 62 -7.44 14.26 29.00
CA GLN A 62 -7.61 13.20 30.01
C GLN A 62 -8.30 13.70 31.27
N VAL A 63 -8.29 15.01 31.48
CA VAL A 63 -8.85 15.69 32.65
C VAL A 63 -9.74 16.86 32.23
N PRO A 64 -10.76 17.20 33.01
CA PRO A 64 -11.56 18.40 32.76
C PRO A 64 -10.82 19.65 33.25
N GLY A 65 -11.01 20.78 32.53
CA GLY A 65 -10.48 22.09 32.95
C GLY A 65 -10.42 23.07 31.77
N ALA A 66 -10.25 24.35 32.07
CA ALA A 66 -10.09 25.38 31.07
C ALA A 66 -8.70 25.33 30.42
N ILE A 67 -8.60 25.58 29.13
CA ILE A 67 -7.31 25.71 28.42
C ILE A 67 -6.72 27.08 28.75
N VAL A 68 -5.62 27.09 29.51
CA VAL A 68 -4.95 28.32 29.96
C VAL A 68 -3.74 28.70 29.11
N SER A 69 -3.25 27.79 28.27
CA SER A 69 -2.15 28.05 27.33
C SER A 69 -2.28 27.17 26.12
N LEU A 70 -2.11 27.76 24.94
CA LEU A 70 -2.05 27.07 23.64
C LEU A 70 -0.84 27.60 22.89
N SER A 71 0.21 26.78 22.80
CA SER A 71 1.54 27.19 22.29
C SER A 71 1.76 26.85 20.84
N VAL A 72 0.78 26.25 20.15
CA VAL A 72 0.91 25.76 18.77
C VAL A 72 -0.35 26.06 17.95
N LYS A 73 -0.14 26.12 16.64
CA LYS A 73 -1.20 26.28 15.62
C LYS A 73 -1.11 25.16 14.59
N ALA A 74 -2.18 24.97 13.80
CA ALA A 74 -2.15 24.09 12.67
C ALA A 74 -1.04 24.51 11.70
N GLY A 75 -0.24 23.56 11.22
CA GLY A 75 0.93 23.74 10.38
C GLY A 75 2.28 23.83 11.13
N ASP A 76 2.27 24.02 12.45
CA ASP A 76 3.50 24.14 13.23
C ASP A 76 4.25 22.80 13.33
N ARG A 77 5.58 22.89 13.28
CA ARG A 77 6.46 21.75 13.56
C ARG A 77 6.79 21.68 15.03
N VAL A 78 6.64 20.49 15.61
CA VAL A 78 6.87 20.25 17.03
C VAL A 78 7.86 19.10 17.24
N ARG A 79 8.52 19.11 18.41
CA ARG A 79 9.45 18.05 18.82
C ARG A 79 8.81 17.12 19.84
N ALA A 80 9.26 15.88 19.87
CA ALA A 80 8.83 14.93 20.92
C ALA A 80 9.04 15.54 22.33
N GLY A 81 8.03 15.41 23.20
CA GLY A 81 8.04 15.98 24.57
C GLY A 81 7.72 17.46 24.66
N GLN A 82 7.65 18.22 23.56
CA GLN A 82 7.28 19.64 23.57
C GLN A 82 5.87 19.81 24.11
N GLU A 83 5.68 20.77 25.03
CA GLU A 83 4.36 21.16 25.55
C GLU A 83 3.59 21.91 24.46
N LEU A 84 2.39 21.45 24.16
CA LEU A 84 1.54 21.96 23.08
C LEU A 84 0.43 22.86 23.63
N LEU A 85 -0.17 22.42 24.72
CA LEU A 85 -1.17 23.19 25.44
C LEU A 85 -1.17 22.81 26.93
N ARG A 86 -1.75 23.68 27.76
CA ARG A 86 -1.92 23.47 29.19
C ARG A 86 -3.35 23.73 29.59
N ILE A 87 -3.88 22.78 30.36
CA ILE A 87 -5.17 22.88 31.03
C ILE A 87 -4.93 23.43 32.43
N ASP A 88 -5.87 24.14 33.00
CA ASP A 88 -5.77 24.67 34.38
C ASP A 88 -5.59 23.54 35.39
N ALA A 89 -4.44 23.53 36.05
CA ALA A 89 -4.02 22.53 37.01
C ALA A 89 -4.05 23.05 38.45
N SER A 90 -4.57 24.26 38.71
CA SER A 90 -4.49 24.93 40.02
C SER A 90 -5.00 24.05 41.14
N ALA A 91 -6.17 23.44 41.01
CA ALA A 91 -6.74 22.55 42.03
C ALA A 91 -5.87 21.27 42.20
N ALA A 92 -5.37 20.69 41.12
CA ALA A 92 -4.51 19.50 41.17
C ALA A 92 -3.15 19.81 41.84
N GLN A 93 -2.59 20.99 41.57
CA GLN A 93 -1.35 21.45 42.21
C GLN A 93 -1.54 21.65 43.73
N GLN A 94 -2.67 22.23 44.16
CA GLN A 94 -2.98 22.34 45.59
C GLN A 94 -3.12 20.96 46.26
N ASN A 95 -3.68 19.99 45.58
CA ASN A 95 -3.76 18.61 46.08
C ASN A 95 -2.35 17.97 46.25
N VAL A 96 -1.42 18.22 45.31
CA VAL A 96 -0.02 17.79 45.48
C VAL A 96 0.63 18.44 46.68
N VAL A 97 0.45 19.74 46.88
CA VAL A 97 0.97 20.47 48.05
C VAL A 97 0.42 19.87 49.36
N GLY A 98 -0.89 19.64 49.45
CA GLY A 98 -1.50 19.01 50.61
C GLY A 98 -0.99 17.59 50.87
N SER A 99 -0.88 16.76 49.83
CA SER A 99 -0.33 15.39 49.93
C SER A 99 1.14 15.39 50.38
N THR A 100 1.93 16.35 49.92
CA THR A 100 3.34 16.50 50.32
C THR A 100 3.47 16.88 51.76
N ALA A 101 2.68 17.84 52.25
CA ALA A 101 2.66 18.23 53.66
C ALA A 101 2.25 17.06 54.58
N GLN A 102 1.27 16.24 54.14
CA GLN A 102 0.87 15.05 54.89
C GLN A 102 2.01 13.99 54.92
N LEU A 103 2.75 13.82 53.81
CA LEU A 103 3.92 12.94 53.76
C LEU A 103 5.01 13.42 54.75
N GLU A 104 5.30 14.71 54.79
CA GLU A 104 6.27 15.29 55.75
C GLU A 104 5.89 15.02 57.20
N ALA A 105 4.60 15.16 57.55
CA ALA A 105 4.07 14.85 58.86
C ALA A 105 4.26 13.37 59.24
N THR A 106 3.95 12.46 58.31
CA THR A 106 4.16 11.01 58.57
C THR A 106 5.64 10.65 58.65
N GLN A 107 6.52 11.28 57.88
CA GLN A 107 7.96 11.13 58.01
C GLN A 107 8.50 11.62 59.36
N ALA A 108 7.92 12.70 59.91
CA ALA A 108 8.27 13.18 61.26
C ALA A 108 7.89 12.13 62.33
N ASN A 109 6.73 11.50 62.21
CA ASN A 109 6.30 10.43 63.12
C ASN A 109 7.22 9.20 63.01
N LEU A 110 7.64 8.81 61.82
CA LEU A 110 8.60 7.72 61.61
C LEU A 110 9.95 8.03 62.30
N ARG A 111 10.45 9.28 62.20
CA ARG A 111 11.67 9.69 62.89
C ARG A 111 11.55 9.55 64.42
N VAL A 112 10.37 9.87 64.98
CA VAL A 112 10.11 9.70 66.41
C VAL A 112 10.11 8.20 66.79
N ALA A 113 9.37 7.38 66.03
CA ALA A 113 9.33 5.90 66.24
C ALA A 113 10.70 5.24 66.08
N SER A 114 11.51 5.68 65.13
CA SER A 114 12.88 5.19 64.93
C SER A 114 13.78 5.48 66.15
N LYS A 115 13.75 6.75 66.65
CA LYS A 115 14.54 7.12 67.85
C LYS A 115 14.06 6.38 69.10
N GLU A 116 12.76 6.15 69.22
CA GLU A 116 12.22 5.36 70.33
C GLU A 116 12.66 3.92 70.26
N LEU A 117 12.61 3.30 69.09
CA LEU A 117 13.11 1.94 68.90
C LEU A 117 14.60 1.83 69.21
N ASP A 118 15.42 2.79 68.77
CA ASP A 118 16.88 2.78 69.07
C ASP A 118 17.14 2.92 70.55
N ARG A 119 16.37 3.77 71.28
CA ARG A 119 16.43 3.87 72.73
C ARG A 119 16.06 2.55 73.42
N GLN A 120 14.96 1.93 73.01
CA GLN A 120 14.52 0.66 73.59
C GLN A 120 15.53 -0.47 73.30
N LYS A 121 16.17 -0.53 72.11
CA LYS A 121 17.26 -1.48 71.81
C LYS A 121 18.44 -1.33 72.78
N GLN A 122 18.87 -0.08 73.09
CA GLN A 122 19.94 0.21 74.04
C GLN A 122 19.59 -0.21 75.49
N LEU A 123 18.35 0.05 75.94
CA LEU A 123 17.86 -0.34 77.26
C LEU A 123 17.75 -1.88 77.38
N PHE A 124 17.29 -2.53 76.33
CA PHE A 124 17.22 -4.01 76.33
C PHE A 124 18.60 -4.65 76.41
N GLN A 125 19.60 -4.15 75.69
CA GLN A 125 20.99 -4.61 75.79
C GLN A 125 21.57 -4.51 77.20
N LYS A 126 21.08 -3.48 77.98
CA LYS A 126 21.45 -3.29 79.40
C LYS A 126 20.52 -4.05 80.36
N GLN A 127 19.58 -4.86 79.85
CA GLN A 127 18.61 -5.65 80.62
C GLN A 127 17.64 -4.79 81.45
N TYR A 128 17.40 -3.54 81.10
CA TYR A 128 16.52 -2.64 81.80
C TYR A 128 15.05 -2.75 81.41
N ILE A 129 14.75 -3.41 80.30
CA ILE A 129 13.39 -3.59 79.82
C ILE A 129 13.12 -5.05 79.43
N SER A 130 11.82 -5.42 79.35
CA SER A 130 11.41 -6.75 78.86
C SER A 130 11.45 -6.85 77.34
N GLN A 131 11.56 -8.08 76.80
CA GLN A 131 11.49 -8.37 75.39
C GLN A 131 10.18 -7.84 74.78
N GLY A 132 9.03 -7.98 75.43
CA GLY A 132 7.75 -7.47 74.98
C GLY A 132 7.68 -5.94 74.86
N ALA A 133 8.55 -5.17 75.57
CA ALA A 133 8.67 -3.72 75.42
C ALA A 133 9.44 -3.40 74.10
N LEU A 134 10.51 -4.14 73.79
CA LEU A 134 11.23 -3.98 72.56
C LEU A 134 10.38 -4.36 71.36
N GLU A 135 9.65 -5.47 71.39
CA GLU A 135 8.75 -5.91 70.32
C GLU A 135 7.65 -4.89 70.02
N ARG A 136 7.10 -4.25 71.07
CA ARG A 136 6.13 -3.14 70.88
C ARG A 136 6.74 -1.92 70.19
N ALA A 137 7.95 -1.52 70.56
CA ALA A 137 8.66 -0.43 69.87
C ALA A 137 8.99 -0.76 68.42
N GLN A 138 9.37 -2.02 68.14
CA GLN A 138 9.58 -2.50 66.75
C GLN A 138 8.28 -2.44 65.98
N ALA A 139 7.15 -2.95 66.50
CA ALA A 139 5.87 -2.93 65.83
C ALA A 139 5.39 -1.49 65.54
N GLN A 140 5.68 -0.56 66.50
CA GLN A 140 5.36 0.87 66.29
C GLN A 140 6.19 1.49 65.15
N PHE A 141 7.48 1.18 65.05
CA PHE A 141 8.34 1.63 63.97
C PHE A 141 7.88 1.04 62.64
N ASP A 142 7.58 -0.25 62.57
CA ASP A 142 7.13 -0.93 61.35
C ASP A 142 5.81 -0.34 60.88
N ALA A 143 4.87 -0.02 61.80
CA ALA A 143 3.63 0.62 61.47
C ALA A 143 3.84 2.05 60.93
N ALA A 144 4.73 2.84 61.54
CA ALA A 144 5.06 4.19 61.07
C ALA A 144 5.75 4.16 59.70
N GLN A 145 6.62 3.15 59.44
CA GLN A 145 7.25 2.96 58.17
C GLN A 145 6.23 2.61 57.05
N ALA A 146 5.31 1.70 57.33
CA ALA A 146 4.23 1.36 56.41
C ALA A 146 3.35 2.58 56.08
N GLN A 147 3.06 3.43 57.09
CA GLN A 147 2.29 4.67 56.89
C GLN A 147 3.01 5.67 55.98
N VAL A 148 4.33 5.82 56.07
CA VAL A 148 5.13 6.67 55.17
C VAL A 148 5.06 6.11 53.72
N GLN A 149 5.18 4.79 53.54
CA GLN A 149 5.09 4.17 52.21
C GLN A 149 3.71 4.43 51.57
N ALA A 150 2.62 4.29 52.34
CA ALA A 150 1.27 4.57 51.87
C ALA A 150 1.11 6.04 51.43
N GLN A 151 1.62 6.98 52.26
CA GLN A 151 1.54 8.40 51.94
C GLN A 151 2.42 8.81 50.77
N GLN A 152 3.59 8.17 50.59
CA GLN A 152 4.40 8.35 49.37
C GLN A 152 3.67 7.91 48.11
N ALA A 153 2.96 6.77 48.14
CA ALA A 153 2.16 6.30 47.03
C ALA A 153 1.04 7.32 46.70
N GLN A 154 0.37 7.85 47.69
CA GLN A 154 -0.66 8.88 47.52
C GLN A 154 -0.11 10.17 46.89
N THR A 155 1.05 10.65 47.36
CA THR A 155 1.70 11.84 46.79
C THR A 155 2.14 11.61 45.31
N ARG A 156 2.68 10.43 45.00
CA ARG A 156 3.01 10.08 43.63
C ARG A 156 1.77 10.03 42.74
N ALA A 157 0.65 9.51 43.21
CA ALA A 157 -0.61 9.50 42.48
C ALA A 157 -1.08 10.92 42.12
N ALA A 158 -1.05 11.83 43.12
CA ALA A 158 -1.38 13.24 42.92
C ALA A 158 -0.44 13.94 41.92
N GLN A 159 0.85 13.67 41.99
CA GLN A 159 1.84 14.16 40.98
C GLN A 159 1.60 13.63 39.57
N THR A 160 1.25 12.37 39.44
CA THR A 160 0.91 11.78 38.14
C THR A 160 -0.33 12.45 37.55
N GLN A 161 -1.33 12.70 38.38
CA GLN A 161 -2.56 13.35 37.94
C GLN A 161 -2.31 14.78 37.45
N THR A 162 -1.40 15.55 38.07
CA THR A 162 -0.99 16.87 37.56
C THR A 162 -0.32 16.82 36.20
N GLY A 163 0.34 15.73 35.85
CA GLY A 163 0.94 15.53 34.54
C GLY A 163 -0.06 15.54 33.39
N PHE A 164 -1.32 15.15 33.64
CA PHE A 164 -2.37 15.12 32.62
C PHE A 164 -2.88 16.48 32.18
N PHE A 165 -2.57 17.53 32.93
CA PHE A 165 -2.93 18.90 32.59
C PHE A 165 -1.97 19.54 31.59
N SER A 166 -0.80 18.95 31.35
CA SER A 166 0.15 19.37 30.30
C SER A 166 0.12 18.39 29.17
N VAL A 167 -0.41 18.80 28.03
CA VAL A 167 -0.47 17.96 26.81
C VAL A 167 0.81 18.14 26.01
N ARG A 168 1.53 17.05 25.81
CA ARG A 168 2.84 17.02 25.13
C ARG A 168 2.82 16.18 23.87
N ALA A 169 3.69 16.55 22.92
CA ALA A 169 3.85 15.79 21.68
C ALA A 169 4.47 14.41 21.95
N PRO A 170 3.81 13.30 21.56
CA PRO A 170 4.35 11.95 21.73
C PRO A 170 5.53 11.63 20.79
N PHE A 171 5.64 12.36 19.69
CA PHE A 171 6.73 12.29 18.72
C PHE A 171 6.91 13.64 17.99
N SER A 172 8.03 13.80 17.32
CA SER A 172 8.27 14.98 16.47
C SER A 172 7.45 14.89 15.19
N GLY A 173 6.78 15.98 14.83
CA GLY A 173 5.87 16.00 13.68
C GLY A 173 5.32 17.36 13.36
N VAL A 174 4.23 17.39 12.61
CA VAL A 174 3.49 18.60 12.22
C VAL A 174 2.08 18.52 12.80
N VAL A 175 1.60 19.63 13.34
CA VAL A 175 0.23 19.77 13.84
C VAL A 175 -0.72 19.87 12.65
N SER A 176 -1.61 18.87 12.47
CA SER A 176 -2.59 18.86 11.38
C SER A 176 -3.77 19.76 11.67
N ASP A 177 -4.27 19.71 12.90
CA ASP A 177 -5.49 20.41 13.28
C ASP A 177 -5.50 20.72 14.79
N VAL A 178 -6.12 21.84 15.16
CA VAL A 178 -6.30 22.31 16.55
C VAL A 178 -7.74 22.80 16.69
N PRO A 179 -8.70 21.90 17.01
CA PRO A 179 -10.12 22.23 17.08
C PRO A 179 -10.53 22.95 18.39
N VAL A 180 -9.55 23.46 19.15
CA VAL A 180 -9.78 24.16 20.43
C VAL A 180 -9.10 25.52 20.45
N THR A 181 -9.61 26.40 21.29
CA THR A 181 -9.08 27.75 21.50
C THR A 181 -8.73 28.00 22.96
N LEU A 182 -7.95 29.05 23.20
CA LEU A 182 -7.65 29.50 24.57
C LEU A 182 -8.95 29.87 25.30
N GLY A 183 -9.13 29.37 26.51
CA GLY A 183 -10.33 29.55 27.32
C GLY A 183 -11.39 28.47 27.12
N ASP A 184 -11.29 27.60 26.10
CA ASP A 184 -12.21 26.48 25.96
C ASP A 184 -12.14 25.50 27.13
N MET A 185 -13.26 24.84 27.40
CA MET A 185 -13.33 23.77 28.38
C MET A 185 -12.87 22.43 27.74
N ALA A 186 -11.77 21.92 28.22
CA ALA A 186 -11.34 20.56 27.93
C ALA A 186 -12.18 19.57 28.74
N MET A 187 -12.67 18.51 28.04
CA MET A 187 -13.43 17.41 28.68
C MET A 187 -12.75 16.10 28.36
N PRO A 188 -12.70 15.11 29.25
CA PRO A 188 -12.13 13.81 28.98
C PRO A 188 -12.67 13.18 27.67
N GLY A 189 -11.77 12.75 26.80
CA GLY A 189 -12.10 12.19 25.48
C GLY A 189 -12.29 13.22 24.36
N ARG A 190 -12.43 14.53 24.65
CA ARG A 190 -12.53 15.57 23.62
C ARG A 190 -11.18 15.73 22.90
N PRO A 191 -11.14 15.67 21.56
CA PRO A 191 -9.92 15.96 20.79
C PRO A 191 -9.44 17.39 21.04
N LEU A 192 -8.14 17.56 21.27
CA LEU A 192 -7.50 18.86 21.49
C LEU A 192 -6.66 19.28 20.32
N LEU A 193 -5.92 18.33 19.72
CA LEU A 193 -5.14 18.54 18.51
C LEU A 193 -4.79 17.21 17.85
N THR A 194 -4.47 17.27 16.56
CA THR A 194 -3.98 16.12 15.80
C THR A 194 -2.57 16.40 15.30
N LEU A 195 -1.69 15.42 15.48
CA LEU A 195 -0.29 15.47 15.09
C LEU A 195 0.01 14.34 14.11
N HIS A 196 0.78 14.60 13.04
CA HIS A 196 1.26 13.59 12.13
C HIS A 196 2.77 13.69 11.92
N ASP A 197 3.39 12.56 11.57
CA ASP A 197 4.79 12.47 11.21
C ASP A 197 4.94 12.60 9.68
N PRO A 198 5.53 13.69 9.18
CA PRO A 198 5.70 13.89 7.74
C PRO A 198 6.81 13.05 7.13
N SER A 199 7.66 12.40 7.94
CA SER A 199 8.79 11.61 7.45
C SER A 199 8.39 10.28 6.83
N ALA A 200 7.21 9.75 7.19
CA ALA A 200 6.71 8.46 6.74
C ALA A 200 5.25 8.59 6.30
N LEU A 201 5.06 8.66 4.99
CA LEU A 201 3.75 8.73 4.35
C LEU A 201 3.48 7.44 3.58
N ARG A 202 2.22 7.14 3.39
CA ARG A 202 1.74 6.01 2.56
C ARG A 202 0.49 6.41 1.80
N VAL A 203 0.25 5.75 0.68
CA VAL A 203 -1.05 5.79 0.00
C VAL A 203 -1.88 4.61 0.49
N SER A 204 -3.10 4.89 0.87
CA SER A 204 -4.11 3.89 1.20
C SER A 204 -5.17 3.85 0.10
N ALA A 205 -5.42 2.68 -0.48
CA ALA A 205 -6.42 2.46 -1.52
C ALA A 205 -7.28 1.25 -1.20
N ALA A 206 -8.55 1.28 -1.61
CA ALA A 206 -9.48 0.18 -1.42
C ALA A 206 -9.46 -0.75 -2.63
N VAL A 207 -9.13 -2.02 -2.43
CA VAL A 207 -9.11 -3.06 -3.46
C VAL A 207 -10.37 -3.91 -3.35
N PRO A 208 -11.22 -3.98 -4.38
CA PRO A 208 -12.38 -4.86 -4.38
C PRO A 208 -12.01 -6.33 -4.17
N GLN A 209 -12.86 -7.07 -3.47
CA GLN A 209 -12.62 -8.49 -3.14
C GLN A 209 -12.32 -9.34 -4.38
N SER A 210 -12.97 -9.07 -5.52
CA SER A 210 -12.74 -9.78 -6.78
C SER A 210 -11.33 -9.63 -7.35
N MET A 211 -10.56 -8.62 -6.91
CA MET A 211 -9.21 -8.33 -7.39
C MET A 211 -8.11 -8.74 -6.41
N ILE A 212 -8.46 -9.13 -5.19
CA ILE A 212 -7.51 -9.39 -4.09
C ILE A 212 -6.45 -10.43 -4.50
N ASP A 213 -6.86 -11.55 -5.08
CA ASP A 213 -5.94 -12.64 -5.42
C ASP A 213 -4.96 -12.24 -6.54
N GLY A 214 -5.43 -11.48 -7.52
CA GLY A 214 -4.58 -10.96 -8.58
C GLY A 214 -3.55 -9.95 -8.07
N VAL A 215 -3.98 -9.02 -7.23
CA VAL A 215 -3.10 -8.03 -6.63
C VAL A 215 -2.06 -8.71 -5.72
N ARG A 216 -2.48 -9.72 -4.92
CA ARG A 216 -1.59 -10.48 -4.04
C ARG A 216 -0.45 -11.18 -4.79
N GLN A 217 -0.74 -11.72 -5.98
CA GLN A 217 0.26 -12.39 -6.81
C GLN A 217 1.25 -11.43 -7.47
N GLN A 218 0.87 -10.17 -7.65
CA GLN A 218 1.65 -9.19 -8.43
C GLN A 218 1.89 -7.87 -7.69
N LEU A 219 2.13 -7.91 -6.38
CA LEU A 219 2.38 -6.71 -5.56
C LEU A 219 3.52 -5.83 -6.10
N LYS A 220 4.54 -6.43 -6.74
CA LYS A 220 5.67 -5.69 -7.32
C LYS A 220 5.32 -4.88 -8.58
N ALA A 221 4.20 -5.18 -9.21
CA ALA A 221 3.73 -4.47 -10.39
C ALA A 221 2.83 -3.26 -10.05
N VAL A 222 2.57 -3.01 -8.77
CA VAL A 222 1.78 -1.87 -8.31
C VAL A 222 2.55 -0.58 -8.55
N ARG A 223 1.86 0.39 -9.15
CA ARG A 223 2.36 1.75 -9.39
C ARG A 223 1.41 2.76 -8.79
N TYR A 224 1.88 3.99 -8.61
CA TYR A 224 1.04 5.07 -8.11
C TYR A 224 1.34 6.39 -8.81
N ASP A 225 0.31 7.23 -8.87
CA ASP A 225 0.36 8.61 -9.35
C ASP A 225 -0.02 9.53 -8.20
N ILE A 226 0.81 10.54 -7.95
CA ILE A 226 0.56 11.51 -6.89
C ILE A 226 1.26 12.84 -7.21
N ALA A 227 0.54 13.96 -7.06
CA ALA A 227 1.11 15.32 -7.06
C ALA A 227 2.17 15.57 -8.16
N GLY A 228 1.85 15.27 -9.43
CA GLY A 228 2.78 15.47 -10.55
C GLY A 228 3.78 14.36 -10.80
N HIS A 229 3.87 13.38 -9.91
CA HIS A 229 4.65 12.15 -10.11
C HIS A 229 3.73 11.07 -10.70
N THR A 230 3.95 10.71 -11.95
CA THR A 230 3.13 9.71 -12.66
C THR A 230 3.86 8.38 -12.80
N SER A 231 3.12 7.29 -12.63
CA SER A 231 3.59 5.91 -12.87
C SER A 231 4.86 5.52 -12.09
N VAL A 232 4.92 5.95 -10.82
CA VAL A 232 6.04 5.60 -9.93
C VAL A 232 5.86 4.16 -9.44
N ALA A 233 6.90 3.33 -9.59
CA ALA A 233 6.88 1.97 -9.06
C ALA A 233 6.87 1.99 -7.52
N ALA A 234 5.98 1.21 -6.92
CA ALA A 234 5.87 1.13 -5.47
C ALA A 234 7.05 0.36 -4.87
N ALA A 235 7.81 1.00 -3.98
CA ALA A 235 8.96 0.36 -3.30
C ALA A 235 8.50 -0.71 -2.29
N SER A 236 7.39 -0.48 -1.60
CA SER A 236 6.80 -1.41 -0.64
C SER A 236 5.29 -1.34 -0.71
N VAL A 237 4.67 -2.50 -0.89
CA VAL A 237 3.21 -2.65 -1.00
C VAL A 237 2.75 -3.70 -0.02
N GLN A 238 1.74 -3.38 0.76
CA GLN A 238 1.12 -4.27 1.72
C GLN A 238 -0.39 -4.33 1.47
N LEU A 239 -0.90 -5.52 1.17
CA LEU A 239 -2.33 -5.79 1.13
C LEU A 239 -2.75 -6.34 2.50
N LEU A 240 -3.67 -5.67 3.18
CA LEU A 240 -4.16 -6.11 4.47
C LEU A 240 -5.03 -7.35 4.31
N PRO A 241 -4.96 -8.32 5.25
CA PRO A 241 -5.72 -9.57 5.16
C PRO A 241 -7.21 -9.40 5.48
N ALA A 242 -7.60 -8.29 6.13
CA ALA A 242 -8.97 -8.01 6.50
C ALA A 242 -9.74 -7.36 5.34
N VAL A 243 -10.95 -7.82 5.10
CA VAL A 243 -11.91 -7.24 4.15
C VAL A 243 -12.98 -6.52 4.96
N ASP A 244 -13.26 -5.29 4.60
CA ASP A 244 -14.35 -4.51 5.18
C ASP A 244 -15.69 -5.14 4.73
N PRO A 245 -16.56 -5.55 5.68
CA PRO A 245 -17.81 -6.24 5.34
C PRO A 245 -18.88 -5.34 4.71
N VAL A 246 -18.75 -4.03 4.83
CA VAL A 246 -19.69 -3.05 4.27
C VAL A 246 -19.36 -2.72 2.82
N THR A 247 -18.08 -2.48 2.54
CA THR A 247 -17.60 -2.07 1.22
C THR A 247 -17.09 -3.23 0.37
N HIS A 248 -16.92 -4.43 0.96
CA HIS A 248 -16.32 -5.61 0.32
C HIS A 248 -14.94 -5.32 -0.29
N THR A 249 -14.14 -4.48 0.39
CA THR A 249 -12.80 -4.10 -0.06
C THR A 249 -11.73 -4.47 0.96
N ALA A 250 -10.53 -4.81 0.49
CA ALA A 250 -9.33 -4.92 1.30
C ALA A 250 -8.50 -3.64 1.15
N GLN A 251 -7.82 -3.22 2.22
CA GLN A 251 -6.98 -2.05 2.18
C GLN A 251 -5.59 -2.39 1.62
N LEU A 252 -5.20 -1.70 0.56
CA LEU A 252 -3.86 -1.72 -0.02
C LEU A 252 -3.07 -0.50 0.48
N ARG A 253 -1.90 -0.74 1.04
CA ARG A 253 -1.01 0.30 1.54
C ARG A 253 0.27 0.33 0.72
N VAL A 254 0.56 1.47 0.14
CA VAL A 254 1.76 1.72 -0.65
C VAL A 254 2.63 2.72 0.11
N ALA A 255 3.82 2.29 0.54
CA ALA A 255 4.75 3.18 1.21
C ALA A 255 5.34 4.18 0.21
N LEU A 256 5.36 5.43 0.59
CA LEU A 256 5.99 6.50 -0.19
C LEU A 256 7.46 6.67 0.25
N PRO A 257 8.35 7.06 -0.67
CA PRO A 257 9.73 7.38 -0.32
C PRO A 257 9.77 8.52 0.71
N SER A 258 10.64 8.38 1.70
CA SER A 258 10.86 9.44 2.67
C SER A 258 11.49 10.67 1.99
N GLY A 259 11.00 11.87 2.35
CA GLY A 259 11.52 13.13 1.82
C GLY A 259 10.89 13.60 0.52
N THR A 260 9.78 13.02 0.06
CA THR A 260 9.02 13.58 -1.06
C THR A 260 8.38 14.89 -0.59
N GLU A 261 8.93 16.02 -1.03
CA GLU A 261 8.45 17.35 -0.65
C GLU A 261 7.04 17.63 -1.20
N GLY A 262 6.27 18.40 -0.46
CA GLY A 262 4.93 18.84 -0.89
C GLY A 262 3.80 17.85 -0.68
N LEU A 263 4.08 16.65 -0.16
CA LEU A 263 3.01 15.69 0.17
C LEU A 263 2.48 15.93 1.57
N VAL A 264 1.15 16.02 1.68
CA VAL A 264 0.46 16.14 2.95
C VAL A 264 -0.62 15.06 3.06
N PRO A 265 -0.90 14.57 4.28
CA PRO A 265 -2.03 13.67 4.51
C PRO A 265 -3.33 14.27 4.02
N GLY A 266 -4.19 13.44 3.41
CA GLY A 266 -5.43 13.86 2.78
C GLY A 266 -5.32 14.14 1.28
N MET A 267 -4.13 14.20 0.69
CA MET A 267 -3.97 14.35 -0.76
C MET A 267 -4.47 13.11 -1.50
N PHE A 268 -5.08 13.37 -2.66
CA PHE A 268 -5.51 12.31 -3.57
C PHE A 268 -4.30 11.64 -4.23
N ALA A 269 -4.37 10.34 -4.35
CA ALA A 269 -3.42 9.52 -5.11
C ALA A 269 -4.19 8.50 -5.94
N ARG A 270 -3.61 8.07 -7.05
CA ARG A 270 -4.15 6.98 -7.86
C ARG A 270 -3.18 5.81 -7.81
N VAL A 271 -3.71 4.63 -7.51
CA VAL A 271 -2.91 3.40 -7.45
C VAL A 271 -3.29 2.50 -8.61
N TRP A 272 -2.30 2.12 -9.42
CA TRP A 272 -2.46 1.21 -10.54
C TRP A 272 -2.14 -0.20 -10.10
N VAL A 273 -3.12 -1.09 -10.20
CA VAL A 273 -2.98 -2.49 -9.83
C VAL A 273 -3.20 -3.38 -11.04
N PRO A 274 -2.47 -4.48 -11.19
CA PRO A 274 -2.72 -5.43 -12.26
C PRO A 274 -4.11 -6.06 -12.07
N ALA A 275 -4.94 -5.98 -13.10
CA ALA A 275 -6.18 -6.74 -13.16
C ALA A 275 -5.84 -8.19 -13.50
N SER A 276 -5.83 -9.07 -12.52
CA SER A 276 -5.87 -10.49 -12.79
C SER A 276 -7.23 -10.81 -13.39
N VAL A 277 -7.25 -11.25 -14.64
CA VAL A 277 -8.39 -12.00 -15.16
C VAL A 277 -8.41 -13.28 -14.35
N ALA A 278 -9.47 -13.51 -13.55
CA ALA A 278 -9.67 -14.75 -12.83
C ALA A 278 -9.33 -15.91 -13.76
N SER A 279 -8.37 -16.77 -13.35
CA SER A 279 -7.91 -17.92 -14.12
C SER A 279 -9.09 -18.87 -14.30
N GLY A 280 -9.74 -18.83 -15.46
CA GLY A 280 -10.93 -19.64 -15.77
C GLY A 280 -11.87 -18.99 -16.78
N ALA A 281 -11.93 -17.68 -16.87
CA ALA A 281 -12.54 -17.03 -18.02
C ALA A 281 -11.45 -16.89 -19.10
N VAL A 282 -11.38 -17.84 -20.02
CA VAL A 282 -10.79 -17.59 -21.35
C VAL A 282 -11.42 -16.27 -21.78
N PRO A 283 -10.62 -15.23 -22.11
CA PRO A 283 -11.20 -14.02 -22.67
C PRO A 283 -11.86 -14.42 -23.98
N GLN A 284 -13.17 -14.65 -23.96
CA GLN A 284 -13.96 -14.86 -25.18
C GLN A 284 -14.12 -13.56 -25.98
N ASP A 285 -13.56 -12.48 -25.50
CA ASP A 285 -13.26 -11.33 -26.32
C ASP A 285 -11.96 -11.60 -27.07
N GLY A 286 -12.03 -12.44 -28.08
CA GLY A 286 -11.00 -12.61 -29.11
C GLY A 286 -10.83 -11.31 -29.89
N ARG A 287 -10.51 -10.21 -29.19
CA ARG A 287 -10.24 -8.93 -29.84
C ARG A 287 -9.00 -9.06 -30.68
N VAL A 288 -9.22 -9.12 -31.96
CA VAL A 288 -8.16 -9.18 -32.96
C VAL A 288 -7.79 -7.75 -33.31
N PHE A 289 -6.50 -7.44 -33.25
CA PHE A 289 -5.98 -6.16 -33.72
C PHE A 289 -5.21 -6.39 -35.04
N LEU A 290 -5.55 -5.57 -36.01
CA LEU A 290 -4.90 -5.59 -37.31
C LEU A 290 -4.27 -4.25 -37.64
N PRO A 291 -3.17 -4.19 -38.40
CA PRO A 291 -2.64 -2.94 -38.92
C PRO A 291 -3.69 -2.24 -39.80
N LEU A 292 -3.78 -0.90 -39.69
CA LEU A 292 -4.67 -0.10 -40.54
C LEU A 292 -4.43 -0.32 -42.04
N THR A 293 -3.21 -0.67 -42.41
CA THR A 293 -2.82 -0.96 -43.79
C THR A 293 -3.47 -2.22 -44.37
N SER A 294 -3.95 -3.14 -43.51
CA SER A 294 -4.64 -4.37 -43.93
C SER A 294 -6.12 -4.16 -44.25
N ILE A 295 -6.67 -2.99 -43.95
CA ILE A 295 -8.08 -2.69 -44.13
C ILE A 295 -8.36 -2.24 -45.57
N VAL A 296 -9.30 -2.90 -46.21
CA VAL A 296 -9.82 -2.53 -47.54
C VAL A 296 -11.20 -1.96 -47.41
N ARG A 297 -11.41 -0.76 -47.95
CA ARG A 297 -12.73 -0.16 -48.06
C ARG A 297 -13.15 -0.14 -49.52
N ARG A 298 -14.29 -0.74 -49.86
CA ARG A 298 -14.90 -0.70 -51.19
C ARG A 298 -16.35 -0.24 -51.04
N ALA A 299 -16.63 0.97 -51.52
CA ALA A 299 -17.91 1.63 -51.30
C ALA A 299 -18.27 1.60 -49.80
N GLU A 300 -19.38 1.01 -49.41
CA GLU A 300 -19.84 0.93 -48.02
C GLU A 300 -19.28 -0.31 -47.27
N MET A 301 -18.55 -1.20 -47.94
CA MET A 301 -18.03 -2.42 -47.35
C MET A 301 -16.61 -2.24 -46.82
N THR A 302 -16.41 -2.59 -45.55
CA THR A 302 -15.08 -2.69 -44.92
C THR A 302 -14.73 -4.15 -44.79
N GLY A 303 -13.56 -4.54 -45.31
CA GLY A 303 -13.10 -5.93 -45.32
C GLY A 303 -11.59 -6.07 -45.16
N VAL A 304 -11.14 -7.30 -45.01
CA VAL A 304 -9.74 -7.69 -45.00
C VAL A 304 -9.57 -8.92 -45.87
N TYR A 305 -8.36 -9.15 -46.41
CA TYR A 305 -8.04 -10.38 -47.10
C TYR A 305 -7.46 -11.39 -46.14
N VAL A 306 -8.18 -12.50 -45.94
CA VAL A 306 -7.75 -13.65 -45.13
C VAL A 306 -7.26 -14.75 -46.05
N MET A 307 -6.12 -15.36 -45.70
CA MET A 307 -5.57 -16.48 -46.45
C MET A 307 -6.37 -17.75 -46.10
N ASP A 308 -6.86 -18.46 -47.13
CA ASP A 308 -7.49 -19.76 -46.94
C ASP A 308 -6.44 -20.89 -46.78
N ALA A 309 -6.90 -22.12 -46.54
CA ALA A 309 -6.03 -23.31 -46.37
C ALA A 309 -5.18 -23.63 -47.60
N GLN A 310 -5.56 -23.10 -48.76
CA GLN A 310 -4.86 -23.24 -50.03
C GLN A 310 -3.91 -22.08 -50.32
N GLY A 311 -3.77 -21.13 -49.35
CA GLY A 311 -2.90 -19.96 -49.50
C GLY A 311 -3.47 -18.89 -50.45
N GLN A 312 -4.78 -18.90 -50.75
CA GLN A 312 -5.41 -17.89 -51.58
C GLN A 312 -6.05 -16.80 -50.73
N PRO A 313 -5.88 -15.51 -51.07
CA PRO A 313 -6.47 -14.39 -50.35
C PRO A 313 -7.96 -14.25 -50.66
N ARG A 314 -8.83 -14.39 -49.66
CA ARG A 314 -10.27 -14.20 -49.79
C ARG A 314 -10.68 -12.94 -49.04
N LEU A 315 -11.43 -12.07 -49.73
CA LEU A 315 -12.00 -10.88 -49.07
C LEU A 315 -13.13 -11.28 -48.12
N ARG A 316 -12.99 -10.88 -46.89
CA ARG A 316 -13.97 -11.11 -45.83
C ARG A 316 -14.39 -9.79 -45.22
N GLN A 317 -15.68 -9.57 -45.08
CA GLN A 317 -16.23 -8.40 -44.45
C GLN A 317 -15.92 -8.43 -42.94
N VAL A 318 -15.53 -7.29 -42.37
CA VAL A 318 -15.21 -7.14 -40.95
C VAL A 318 -15.92 -5.93 -40.39
N ARG A 319 -16.23 -6.05 -39.10
CA ARG A 319 -16.70 -4.91 -38.32
C ARG A 319 -15.55 -4.37 -37.47
N LEU A 320 -15.22 -3.10 -37.69
CA LEU A 320 -14.12 -2.46 -36.96
C LEU A 320 -14.62 -1.82 -35.68
N GLY A 321 -13.78 -1.85 -34.66
CA GLY A 321 -13.90 -1.15 -33.41
C GLY A 321 -13.04 0.12 -33.38
N ARG A 322 -12.43 0.39 -32.23
CA ARG A 322 -11.61 1.59 -31.99
C ARG A 322 -10.23 1.44 -32.64
N ALA A 323 -9.80 2.48 -33.36
CA ALA A 323 -8.42 2.56 -33.83
C ALA A 323 -7.51 3.13 -32.73
N THR A 324 -6.34 2.51 -32.54
CA THR A 324 -5.34 2.96 -31.57
C THR A 324 -3.97 2.99 -32.27
N GLY A 325 -3.47 4.19 -32.51
CA GLY A 325 -2.23 4.37 -33.28
C GLY A 325 -2.34 3.82 -34.69
N GLN A 326 -1.45 2.86 -35.04
CA GLN A 326 -1.42 2.22 -36.36
C GLN A 326 -2.22 0.91 -36.43
N THR A 327 -2.96 0.54 -35.40
CA THR A 327 -3.75 -0.68 -35.32
C THR A 327 -5.23 -0.37 -35.09
N VAL A 328 -6.10 -1.25 -35.57
CA VAL A 328 -7.55 -1.18 -35.40
C VAL A 328 -8.07 -2.48 -34.82
N GLU A 329 -8.99 -2.37 -33.89
CA GLU A 329 -9.72 -3.49 -33.31
C GLU A 329 -10.70 -4.06 -34.34
N VAL A 330 -10.76 -5.38 -34.47
CA VAL A 330 -11.74 -6.10 -35.29
C VAL A 330 -12.74 -6.77 -34.35
N LEU A 331 -13.97 -6.29 -34.37
CA LEU A 331 -15.05 -6.78 -33.50
C LEU A 331 -15.65 -8.09 -34.00
N SER A 332 -15.65 -8.32 -35.31
CA SER A 332 -16.14 -9.56 -35.94
C SER A 332 -15.59 -9.72 -37.34
N GLY A 333 -15.50 -10.99 -37.80
CA GLY A 333 -15.11 -11.35 -39.16
C GLY A 333 -13.70 -11.96 -39.30
N VAL A 334 -12.84 -11.88 -38.27
CA VAL A 334 -11.53 -12.52 -38.24
C VAL A 334 -11.33 -13.19 -36.88
N SER A 335 -10.79 -14.40 -36.90
CA SER A 335 -10.45 -15.16 -35.68
C SER A 335 -8.95 -15.04 -35.39
N ALA A 336 -8.60 -15.17 -34.11
CA ALA A 336 -7.20 -15.20 -33.71
C ALA A 336 -6.49 -16.41 -34.35
N GLY A 337 -5.30 -16.18 -34.90
CA GLY A 337 -4.53 -17.20 -35.59
C GLY A 337 -4.71 -17.20 -37.10
N GLU A 338 -5.71 -16.52 -37.67
CA GLU A 338 -5.86 -16.39 -39.10
C GLU A 338 -4.79 -15.48 -39.72
N GLN A 339 -4.31 -15.81 -40.88
CA GLN A 339 -3.35 -15.00 -41.65
C GLN A 339 -4.09 -13.93 -42.44
N VAL A 340 -3.76 -12.67 -42.20
CA VAL A 340 -4.36 -11.52 -42.85
C VAL A 340 -3.31 -10.78 -43.67
N VAL A 341 -3.63 -10.43 -44.90
CA VAL A 341 -2.75 -9.67 -45.80
C VAL A 341 -2.57 -8.25 -45.32
N THR A 342 -1.31 -7.83 -45.12
CA THR A 342 -1.00 -6.49 -44.60
C THR A 342 -1.05 -5.37 -45.63
N GLU A 343 -0.79 -5.72 -46.91
CA GLU A 343 -0.78 -4.77 -48.03
C GLU A 343 -1.69 -5.24 -49.17
N PRO A 344 -3.02 -5.11 -49.07
CA PRO A 344 -3.95 -5.57 -50.08
C PRO A 344 -3.79 -4.88 -51.46
N ALA A 345 -3.20 -3.68 -51.47
CA ALA A 345 -2.90 -2.96 -52.72
C ALA A 345 -1.89 -3.71 -53.59
N SER A 346 -1.04 -4.58 -53.02
CA SER A 346 -0.09 -5.42 -53.77
C SER A 346 -0.77 -6.58 -54.49
N LEU A 347 -1.99 -6.98 -54.05
CA LEU A 347 -2.77 -8.04 -54.72
C LEU A 347 -3.35 -7.58 -56.06
N GLY A 348 -3.79 -6.30 -56.17
CA GLY A 348 -4.35 -5.75 -57.41
C GLY A 348 -3.35 -5.65 -58.55
N LYS A 349 -2.07 -5.39 -58.28
CA LYS A 349 -0.99 -5.35 -59.25
C LYS A 349 -0.62 -6.75 -59.78
N LYS A 350 -0.84 -7.81 -59.00
CA LYS A 350 -0.53 -9.19 -59.37
C LYS A 350 -1.65 -9.85 -60.17
N LEU A 351 -2.92 -9.53 -59.86
CA LEU A 351 -4.07 -10.05 -60.63
C LEU A 351 -4.12 -9.47 -62.04
N LEU A 352 -3.66 -8.24 -62.27
CA LEU A 352 -3.54 -7.62 -63.59
C LEU A 352 -2.35 -8.16 -64.42
N LYS A 353 -1.37 -8.79 -63.77
CA LYS A 353 -0.19 -9.40 -64.46
C LYS A 353 -0.37 -10.89 -64.77
N ALA A 354 -1.44 -11.51 -64.26
CA ALA A 354 -1.78 -12.93 -64.47
C ALA A 354 -3.00 -13.16 -65.34
N ALA A 355 -3.52 -12.13 -66.02
CA ALA A 355 -4.51 -12.27 -67.09
C ALA A 355 -3.79 -12.47 -68.45
N PRO A 356 -4.13 -13.51 -69.21
CA PRO A 356 -3.47 -13.87 -70.51
C PRO A 356 -3.70 -12.77 -71.56
#